data_2e97ae80b3734dd9230728c753fcccde
#
_entry.id   2e97ae80b3734dd9230728c753fcccde
#
_cell.length_a   1.000
_cell.length_b   1.000
_cell.length_c   1.000
_cell.angle_alpha   90.00
_cell.angle_beta   90.00
_cell.angle_gamma   90.00
#
_symmetry.space_group_name_H-M   'P 1'
#
loop_
_entity.id
_entity.type
_entity.pdbx_description
1 polymer ?
#
loop_
_entity_poly.entity_id
_entity_poly.type
_entity_poly.pdbx_seq_one_letter_code
_entity_poly.pdbx_strand_id
1 'polypeptide(L)'
;SLPQSMKINGAGHEMTWRRALFALLFGAAMLGSLALAAFALSPGGLDAVDLVLLVLFAITLPWMIAGLWNAVIGFLIMRFSRNPVAAVVQEAALIRGDEPIAASTAIVLCIRNEAPERIVRNLEPMLAGLESSRFAHRFHLYVLSDTNDPSVAKAEEARIGELAARWKDRVGATYRRRTVNTGYKAGNIRDF
;
A
#
# COMPACT_ATOMS: atom_id res chain seq x y z
N SER A 1 -1.04 8.60 33.54
CA SER A 1 -2.49 8.52 33.37
C SER A 1 -2.86 9.24 32.09
N LEU A 2 -3.22 8.49 31.05
CA LEU A 2 -3.84 9.04 29.85
C LEU A 2 -5.16 9.72 30.23
N PRO A 3 -5.47 10.92 29.68
CA PRO A 3 -6.75 11.56 29.97
C PRO A 3 -7.88 10.68 29.37
N GLN A 4 -8.74 10.18 30.23
CA GLN A 4 -10.02 9.59 29.84
C GLN A 4 -10.85 10.65 29.12
N SER A 5 -11.57 10.22 28.09
CA SER A 5 -12.56 10.94 27.32
C SER A 5 -12.07 11.71 26.10
N MET A 6 -11.41 11.04 25.16
CA MET A 6 -11.67 11.41 23.78
C MET A 6 -12.91 10.61 23.34
N LYS A 7 -14.09 11.22 23.49
CA LYS A 7 -15.35 10.64 23.04
C LYS A 7 -15.29 10.47 21.51
N ILE A 8 -15.11 9.22 21.09
CA ILE A 8 -15.13 8.75 19.67
C ILE A 8 -16.59 8.78 19.14
N ASN A 9 -17.41 9.71 19.56
CA ASN A 9 -18.81 9.77 19.12
C ASN A 9 -19.05 10.52 17.81
N GLY A 10 -18.07 11.26 17.29
CA GLY A 10 -18.14 11.90 15.97
C GLY A 10 -17.65 11.02 14.83
N ALA A 11 -16.59 10.23 15.07
CA ALA A 11 -15.94 9.42 14.04
C ALA A 11 -16.83 8.31 13.46
N GLY A 12 -17.73 7.74 14.25
CA GLY A 12 -18.67 6.71 13.79
C GLY A 12 -19.69 7.22 12.78
N HIS A 13 -20.22 8.41 12.97
CA HIS A 13 -21.24 8.98 12.09
C HIS A 13 -20.64 9.45 10.75
N GLU A 14 -19.47 10.07 10.77
CA GLU A 14 -18.76 10.49 9.56
C GLU A 14 -18.31 9.29 8.71
N MET A 15 -17.84 8.23 9.34
CA MET A 15 -17.45 7.00 8.64
C MET A 15 -18.65 6.33 7.97
N THR A 16 -19.81 6.33 8.61
CA THR A 16 -21.07 5.76 8.07
C THR A 16 -21.54 6.57 6.86
N TRP A 17 -21.50 7.90 6.92
CA TRP A 17 -21.87 8.79 5.82
C TRP A 17 -20.96 8.59 4.60
N ARG A 18 -19.64 8.57 4.78
CA ARG A 18 -18.66 8.35 3.69
C ARG A 18 -18.90 7.01 3.00
N ARG A 19 -19.16 5.95 3.77
CA ARG A 19 -19.48 4.62 3.23
C ARG A 19 -20.80 4.63 2.46
N ALA A 20 -21.83 5.27 2.98
CA ALA A 20 -23.12 5.40 2.33
C ALA A 20 -23.01 6.18 1.00
N LEU A 21 -22.28 7.29 0.99
CA LEU A 21 -22.02 8.08 -0.22
C LEU A 21 -21.26 7.24 -1.27
N PHE A 22 -20.21 6.54 -0.86
CA PHE A 22 -19.45 5.67 -1.77
C PHE A 22 -20.34 4.56 -2.35
N ALA A 23 -21.16 3.90 -1.52
CA ALA A 23 -22.06 2.86 -1.95
C ALA A 23 -23.12 3.39 -2.95
N LEU A 24 -23.64 4.60 -2.71
CA LEU A 24 -24.60 5.27 -3.60
C LEU A 24 -23.95 5.60 -4.95
N LEU A 25 -22.77 6.21 -4.94
CA LEU A 25 -22.03 6.54 -6.16
C LEU A 25 -21.64 5.29 -6.95
N PHE A 26 -21.20 4.25 -6.25
CA PHE A 26 -20.87 2.96 -6.83
C PHE A 26 -22.12 2.32 -7.48
N GLY A 27 -23.22 2.24 -6.75
CA GLY A 27 -24.49 1.70 -7.26
C GLY A 27 -25.05 2.48 -8.44
N ALA A 28 -25.02 3.81 -8.39
CA ALA A 28 -25.44 4.67 -9.49
C ALA A 28 -24.59 4.44 -10.75
N ALA A 29 -23.25 4.36 -10.60
CA ALA A 29 -22.35 4.07 -11.72
C ALA A 29 -22.57 2.65 -12.29
N MET A 30 -22.81 1.64 -11.43
CA MET A 30 -23.16 0.29 -11.85
C MET A 30 -24.43 0.26 -12.70
N LEU A 31 -25.52 0.79 -12.16
CA LEU A 31 -26.83 0.81 -12.82
C LEU A 31 -26.79 1.63 -14.12
N GLY A 32 -26.16 2.81 -14.10
CA GLY A 32 -26.01 3.65 -15.27
C GLY A 32 -25.22 2.98 -16.39
N SER A 33 -24.12 2.32 -16.06
CA SER A 33 -23.28 1.60 -17.04
C SER A 33 -24.03 0.41 -17.63
N LEU A 34 -24.74 -0.37 -16.81
CA LEU A 34 -25.54 -1.50 -17.29
C LEU A 34 -26.72 -1.03 -18.15
N ALA A 35 -27.42 0.02 -17.76
CA ALA A 35 -28.50 0.61 -18.55
C ALA A 35 -27.99 1.12 -19.90
N LEU A 36 -26.84 1.79 -19.92
CA LEU A 36 -26.20 2.28 -21.14
C LEU A 36 -25.79 1.13 -22.07
N ALA A 37 -25.20 0.05 -21.52
CA ALA A 37 -24.83 -1.12 -22.29
C ALA A 37 -26.07 -1.83 -22.87
N ALA A 38 -27.12 -2.01 -22.06
CA ALA A 38 -28.39 -2.60 -22.54
C ALA A 38 -29.03 -1.74 -23.63
N PHE A 39 -29.01 -0.40 -23.49
CA PHE A 39 -29.49 0.52 -24.51
C PHE A 39 -28.67 0.43 -25.81
N ALA A 40 -27.34 0.31 -25.70
CA ALA A 40 -26.46 0.18 -26.86
C ALA A 40 -26.66 -1.13 -27.63
N LEU A 41 -27.05 -2.22 -26.96
CA LEU A 41 -27.34 -3.52 -27.56
C LEU A 41 -28.80 -3.67 -28.03
N SER A 42 -29.70 -2.75 -27.69
CA SER A 42 -31.13 -2.84 -27.96
C SER A 42 -31.57 -2.65 -29.45
N PRO A 43 -30.79 -2.03 -30.38
CA PRO A 43 -31.20 -1.90 -31.77
C PRO A 43 -31.37 -3.28 -32.42
N GLY A 44 -32.60 -3.70 -32.66
CA GLY A 44 -32.94 -5.03 -33.19
C GLY A 44 -33.55 -6.00 -32.18
N GLY A 45 -33.63 -5.62 -30.91
CA GLY A 45 -34.07 -6.45 -29.79
C GLY A 45 -32.88 -7.18 -29.14
N LEU A 46 -32.97 -7.42 -27.84
CA LEU A 46 -31.96 -8.16 -27.09
C LEU A 46 -32.07 -9.65 -27.41
N ASP A 47 -31.03 -10.26 -27.94
CA ASP A 47 -30.94 -11.70 -28.18
C ASP A 47 -30.17 -12.43 -27.07
N ALA A 48 -29.97 -13.74 -27.19
CA ALA A 48 -29.27 -14.53 -26.21
C ALA A 48 -27.77 -14.16 -26.09
N VAL A 49 -27.15 -13.69 -27.17
CA VAL A 49 -25.75 -13.25 -27.18
C VAL A 49 -25.62 -11.93 -26.43
N ASP A 50 -26.52 -11.00 -26.65
CA ASP A 50 -26.57 -9.72 -25.95
C ASP A 50 -26.74 -9.90 -24.44
N LEU A 51 -27.59 -10.86 -24.04
CA LEU A 51 -27.77 -11.19 -22.63
C LEU A 51 -26.49 -11.76 -22.01
N VAL A 52 -25.79 -12.64 -22.70
CA VAL A 52 -24.49 -13.17 -22.24
C VAL A 52 -23.47 -12.05 -22.10
N LEU A 53 -23.39 -11.14 -23.09
CA LEU A 53 -22.49 -9.97 -23.01
C LEU A 53 -22.81 -9.06 -21.83
N LEU A 54 -24.08 -8.78 -21.56
CA LEU A 54 -24.50 -7.97 -20.40
C LEU A 54 -24.14 -8.66 -19.09
N VAL A 55 -24.29 -9.97 -18.98
CA VAL A 55 -23.89 -10.74 -17.78
C VAL A 55 -22.39 -10.67 -17.56
N LEU A 56 -21.60 -10.91 -18.60
CA LEU A 56 -20.14 -10.84 -18.52
C LEU A 56 -19.67 -9.42 -18.16
N PHE A 57 -20.31 -8.40 -18.76
CA PHE A 57 -20.04 -7.01 -18.41
C PHE A 57 -20.39 -6.71 -16.96
N ALA A 58 -21.54 -7.17 -16.47
CA ALA A 58 -21.96 -7.00 -15.08
C ALA A 58 -20.99 -7.64 -14.08
N ILE A 59 -20.36 -8.76 -14.44
CA ILE A 59 -19.36 -9.44 -13.59
C ILE A 59 -18.05 -8.64 -13.50
N THR A 60 -17.62 -8.01 -14.60
CA THR A 60 -16.35 -7.26 -14.64
C THR A 60 -16.47 -5.83 -14.14
N LEU A 61 -17.65 -5.25 -14.26
CA LEU A 61 -17.94 -3.85 -13.98
C LEU A 61 -17.63 -3.41 -12.54
N PRO A 62 -17.91 -4.18 -11.47
CA PRO A 62 -17.63 -3.80 -10.10
C PRO A 62 -16.17 -3.42 -9.86
N TRP A 63 -15.25 -4.18 -10.44
CA TRP A 63 -13.81 -3.92 -10.31
C TRP A 63 -13.39 -2.60 -10.96
N MET A 64 -13.92 -2.35 -12.15
CA MET A 64 -13.63 -1.11 -12.90
C MET A 64 -14.19 0.12 -12.18
N ILE A 65 -15.43 0.02 -11.68
CA ILE A 65 -16.08 1.14 -10.97
C ILE A 65 -15.39 1.42 -9.64
N ALA A 66 -15.01 0.39 -8.89
CA ALA A 66 -14.24 0.58 -7.67
C ALA A 66 -12.90 1.30 -7.95
N GLY A 67 -12.19 0.89 -9.00
CA GLY A 67 -10.95 1.54 -9.44
C GLY A 67 -11.17 3.01 -9.83
N LEU A 68 -12.22 3.29 -10.60
CA LEU A 68 -12.59 4.64 -11.03
C LEU A 68 -12.85 5.55 -9.82
N TRP A 69 -13.71 5.13 -8.89
CA TRP A 69 -14.04 5.95 -7.72
C TRP A 69 -12.86 6.14 -6.79
N ASN A 70 -12.01 5.13 -6.58
CA ASN A 70 -10.77 5.28 -5.82
C ASN A 70 -9.84 6.31 -6.47
N ALA A 71 -9.70 6.29 -7.79
CA ALA A 71 -8.87 7.26 -8.52
C ALA A 71 -9.46 8.69 -8.43
N VAL A 72 -10.77 8.85 -8.62
CA VAL A 72 -11.44 10.15 -8.54
C VAL A 72 -11.35 10.73 -7.12
N ILE A 73 -11.68 9.94 -6.10
CA ILE A 73 -11.62 10.38 -4.71
C ILE A 73 -10.17 10.71 -4.31
N GLY A 74 -9.22 9.85 -4.67
CA GLY A 74 -7.80 10.09 -4.41
C GLY A 74 -7.31 11.38 -5.08
N PHE A 75 -7.67 11.61 -6.34
CA PHE A 75 -7.34 12.84 -7.05
C PHE A 75 -7.93 14.08 -6.37
N LEU A 76 -9.21 14.04 -5.99
CA LEU A 76 -9.87 15.17 -5.32
C LEU A 76 -9.22 15.47 -3.97
N ILE A 77 -8.90 14.44 -3.18
CA ILE A 77 -8.19 14.60 -1.90
C ILE A 77 -6.81 15.23 -2.12
N MET A 78 -6.03 14.70 -3.05
CA MET A 78 -4.68 15.21 -3.33
C MET A 78 -4.70 16.64 -3.87
N ARG A 79 -5.70 17.00 -4.67
CA ARG A 79 -5.77 18.31 -5.34
C ARG A 79 -6.36 19.41 -4.46
N PHE A 80 -7.32 19.08 -3.61
CA PHE A 80 -8.12 20.07 -2.90
C PHE A 80 -7.97 20.02 -1.37
N SER A 81 -7.46 18.94 -0.79
CA SER A 81 -7.25 18.87 0.66
C SER A 81 -5.97 19.60 1.07
N ARG A 82 -6.04 20.39 2.14
CA ARG A 82 -4.86 21.02 2.75
C ARG A 82 -3.92 20.01 3.38
N ASN A 83 -4.45 18.90 3.89
CA ASN A 83 -3.69 17.79 4.45
C ASN A 83 -4.30 16.47 3.93
N PRO A 84 -3.80 15.95 2.79
CA PRO A 84 -4.32 14.74 2.17
C PRO A 84 -4.20 13.51 3.09
N VAL A 85 -3.14 13.41 3.87
CA VAL A 85 -2.92 12.28 4.80
C VAL A 85 -4.00 12.28 5.88
N ALA A 86 -4.24 13.42 6.53
CA ALA A 86 -5.26 13.55 7.57
C ALA A 86 -6.69 13.39 7.02
N ALA A 87 -6.92 13.68 5.73
CA ALA A 87 -8.22 13.45 5.09
C ALA A 87 -8.57 11.95 4.97
N VAL A 88 -7.54 11.09 4.85
CA VAL A 88 -7.69 9.64 4.74
C VAL A 88 -7.54 8.96 6.10
N VAL A 89 -6.53 9.35 6.87
CA VAL A 89 -6.22 8.83 8.20
C VAL A 89 -6.44 9.96 9.20
N GLN A 90 -7.61 9.97 9.85
CA GLN A 90 -8.00 11.07 10.74
C GLN A 90 -7.04 11.24 11.92
N GLU A 91 -6.48 10.13 12.41
CA GLU A 91 -5.48 10.13 13.48
C GLU A 91 -4.21 10.90 13.10
N ALA A 92 -3.87 10.95 11.81
CA ALA A 92 -2.73 11.71 11.33
C ALA A 92 -2.89 13.24 11.52
N ALA A 93 -4.11 13.73 11.67
CA ALA A 93 -4.38 15.14 12.01
C ALA A 93 -3.97 15.48 13.45
N LEU A 94 -3.88 14.48 14.31
CA LEU A 94 -3.50 14.64 15.72
C LEU A 94 -1.98 14.58 15.93
N ILE A 95 -1.23 14.15 14.92
CA ILE A 95 0.23 14.03 14.98
C ILE A 95 0.85 15.42 14.80
N ARG A 96 1.55 15.88 15.82
CA ARG A 96 2.26 17.18 15.82
C ARG A 96 3.72 17.07 15.36
N GLY A 97 4.23 15.84 15.23
CA GLY A 97 5.59 15.55 14.78
C GLY A 97 6.64 15.54 15.87
N ASP A 98 6.27 15.84 17.11
CA ASP A 98 7.14 15.86 18.28
C ASP A 98 6.85 14.73 19.28
N GLU A 99 5.83 13.92 19.02
CA GLU A 99 5.48 12.77 19.86
C GLU A 99 6.61 11.74 19.87
N PRO A 100 6.91 11.16 21.05
CA PRO A 100 7.93 10.13 21.15
C PRO A 100 7.46 8.84 20.47
N ILE A 101 8.29 8.29 19.56
CA ILE A 101 8.06 6.97 19.00
C ILE A 101 8.47 5.93 20.06
N ALA A 102 7.49 5.30 20.68
CA ALA A 102 7.71 4.27 21.71
C ALA A 102 7.98 2.88 21.13
N ALA A 103 7.37 2.57 19.97
CA ALA A 103 7.53 1.28 19.30
C ALA A 103 8.81 1.19 18.49
N SER A 104 9.45 0.01 18.49
CA SER A 104 10.49 -0.32 17.51
C SER A 104 9.83 -0.78 16.21
N THR A 105 10.36 -0.34 15.08
CA THR A 105 9.80 -0.61 13.75
C THR A 105 10.80 -1.35 12.87
N ALA A 106 10.44 -2.54 12.42
CA ALA A 106 11.16 -3.26 11.37
C ALA A 106 10.68 -2.80 10.00
N ILE A 107 11.59 -2.27 9.19
CA ILE A 107 11.32 -1.98 7.77
C ILE A 107 11.76 -3.20 6.99
N VAL A 108 10.82 -3.91 6.38
CA VAL A 108 11.07 -5.17 5.69
C VAL A 108 11.00 -4.97 4.18
N LEU A 109 12.11 -5.24 3.49
CA LEU A 109 12.21 -5.25 2.03
C LEU A 109 12.41 -6.69 1.55
N CYS A 110 11.43 -7.23 0.82
CA CYS A 110 11.56 -8.53 0.18
C CYS A 110 12.05 -8.36 -1.25
N ILE A 111 13.14 -9.04 -1.60
CA ILE A 111 13.78 -8.99 -2.92
C ILE A 111 13.94 -10.39 -3.52
N ARG A 112 14.00 -10.46 -4.85
CA ARG A 112 14.27 -11.71 -5.58
C ARG A 112 14.81 -11.41 -6.97
N ASN A 113 16.05 -11.83 -7.23
CA ASN A 113 16.74 -11.66 -8.53
C ASN A 113 16.73 -10.21 -9.04
N GLU A 114 16.77 -9.23 -8.15
CA GLU A 114 16.80 -7.81 -8.50
C GLU A 114 18.26 -7.31 -8.57
N ALA A 115 18.50 -6.24 -9.34
CA ALA A 115 19.81 -5.61 -9.44
C ALA A 115 20.23 -4.98 -8.09
N PRO A 116 21.30 -5.46 -7.43
CA PRO A 116 21.69 -4.99 -6.10
C PRO A 116 22.03 -3.49 -6.05
N GLU A 117 22.59 -2.94 -7.12
CA GLU A 117 22.94 -1.52 -7.23
C GLU A 117 21.68 -0.63 -7.18
N ARG A 118 20.60 -1.09 -7.80
CA ARG A 118 19.31 -0.37 -7.76
C ARG A 118 18.71 -0.38 -6.36
N ILE A 119 18.82 -1.54 -5.68
CA ILE A 119 18.34 -1.69 -4.30
C ILE A 119 19.09 -0.74 -3.38
N VAL A 120 20.40 -0.77 -3.40
CA VAL A 120 21.28 0.10 -2.58
C VAL A 120 20.98 1.57 -2.85
N ARG A 121 20.94 1.97 -4.13
CA ARG A 121 20.62 3.36 -4.51
C ARG A 121 19.28 3.85 -3.97
N ASN A 122 18.29 2.98 -3.89
CA ASN A 122 16.96 3.35 -3.38
C ASN A 122 16.89 3.34 -1.84
N LEU A 123 17.71 2.50 -1.19
CA LEU A 123 17.74 2.40 0.27
C LEU A 123 18.54 3.52 0.93
N GLU A 124 19.61 4.00 0.30
CA GLU A 124 20.47 5.03 0.89
C GLU A 124 19.74 6.32 1.26
N PRO A 125 18.91 6.94 0.39
CA PRO A 125 18.15 8.13 0.76
C PRO A 125 17.16 7.89 1.90
N MET A 126 16.56 6.70 1.94
CA MET A 126 15.63 6.33 3.02
C MET A 126 16.38 6.22 4.35
N LEU A 127 17.53 5.54 4.38
CA LEU A 127 18.35 5.38 5.56
C LEU A 127 18.89 6.73 6.06
N ALA A 128 19.33 7.61 5.13
CA ALA A 128 19.76 8.96 5.46
C ALA A 128 18.60 9.82 6.05
N GLY A 129 17.40 9.67 5.51
CA GLY A 129 16.21 10.31 6.05
C GLY A 129 15.86 9.83 7.46
N LEU A 130 15.99 8.54 7.71
CA LEU A 130 15.78 7.95 9.05
C LEU A 130 16.84 8.42 10.04
N GLU A 131 18.10 8.46 9.63
CA GLU A 131 19.20 8.92 10.48
C GLU A 131 19.04 10.38 10.90
N SER A 132 18.58 11.24 9.99
CA SER A 132 18.32 12.66 10.32
C SER A 132 17.19 12.83 11.36
N SER A 133 16.41 11.78 11.58
CA SER A 133 15.35 11.74 12.60
C SER A 133 15.95 11.48 14.00
N ARG A 134 15.46 12.16 15.02
CA ARG A 134 15.81 11.88 16.42
C ARG A 134 15.41 10.47 16.89
N PHE A 135 14.65 9.74 16.07
CA PHE A 135 14.15 8.40 16.37
C PHE A 135 14.85 7.30 15.58
N ALA A 136 15.99 7.57 14.95
CA ALA A 136 16.75 6.60 14.13
C ALA A 136 16.91 5.24 14.82
N HIS A 137 17.20 5.23 16.12
CA HIS A 137 17.37 4.04 16.95
C HIS A 137 16.12 3.16 17.10
N ARG A 138 14.95 3.64 16.66
CA ARG A 138 13.68 2.91 16.67
C ARG A 138 13.42 2.13 15.40
N PHE A 139 14.25 2.32 14.39
CA PHE A 139 14.08 1.68 13.09
C PHE A 139 15.22 0.69 12.81
N HIS A 140 14.88 -0.43 12.17
CA HIS A 140 15.85 -1.39 11.67
C HIS A 140 15.41 -1.89 10.29
N LEU A 141 16.30 -1.84 9.31
CA LEU A 141 16.05 -2.35 7.96
C LEU A 141 16.39 -3.84 7.89
N TYR A 142 15.46 -4.63 7.39
CA TYR A 142 15.67 -6.02 7.06
C TYR A 142 15.47 -6.24 5.55
N VAL A 143 16.53 -6.67 4.88
CA VAL A 143 16.46 -7.07 3.48
C VAL A 143 16.36 -8.59 3.42
N LEU A 144 15.19 -9.09 3.03
CA LEU A 144 14.87 -10.52 2.98
C LEU A 144 14.91 -10.99 1.53
N SER A 145 15.93 -11.79 1.18
CA SER A 145 16.15 -12.26 -0.17
C SER A 145 15.62 -13.69 -0.39
N ASP A 146 14.89 -13.85 -1.50
CA ASP A 146 14.49 -15.12 -2.11
C ASP A 146 15.23 -15.38 -3.43
N THR A 147 16.36 -14.72 -3.65
CA THR A 147 17.17 -14.82 -4.86
C THR A 147 17.71 -16.25 -5.03
N ASN A 148 17.38 -16.84 -6.18
CA ASN A 148 17.80 -18.19 -6.56
C ASN A 148 18.91 -18.22 -7.63
N ASP A 149 19.20 -17.10 -8.30
CA ASP A 149 20.35 -16.95 -9.18
C ASP A 149 21.63 -16.80 -8.33
N PRO A 150 22.60 -17.73 -8.45
CA PRO A 150 23.82 -17.69 -7.63
C PRO A 150 24.68 -16.45 -7.86
N SER A 151 24.69 -15.92 -9.08
CA SER A 151 25.51 -14.76 -9.44
C SER A 151 24.93 -13.49 -8.83
N VAL A 152 23.60 -13.32 -8.93
CA VAL A 152 22.86 -12.22 -8.31
C VAL A 152 22.95 -12.30 -6.79
N ALA A 153 22.77 -13.50 -6.22
CA ALA A 153 22.85 -13.72 -4.77
C ALA A 153 24.23 -13.30 -4.19
N LYS A 154 25.31 -13.65 -4.88
CA LYS A 154 26.66 -13.24 -4.47
C LYS A 154 26.85 -11.72 -4.52
N ALA A 155 26.34 -11.08 -5.57
CA ALA A 155 26.38 -9.62 -5.71
C ALA A 155 25.49 -8.93 -4.66
N GLU A 156 24.30 -9.48 -4.38
CA GLU A 156 23.40 -8.98 -3.30
C GLU A 156 24.12 -9.03 -1.95
N GLU A 157 24.68 -10.18 -1.58
CA GLU A 157 25.36 -10.38 -0.30
C GLU A 157 26.50 -9.38 -0.13
N ALA A 158 27.33 -9.18 -1.17
CA ALA A 158 28.40 -8.20 -1.13
C ALA A 158 27.88 -6.77 -0.98
N ARG A 159 26.99 -6.33 -1.86
CA ARG A 159 26.53 -4.92 -1.92
C ARG A 159 25.65 -4.53 -0.74
N ILE A 160 24.70 -5.40 -0.35
CA ILE A 160 23.82 -5.14 0.79
C ILE A 160 24.58 -5.34 2.10
N GLY A 161 25.55 -6.25 2.13
CA GLY A 161 26.47 -6.39 3.27
C GLY A 161 27.31 -5.14 3.49
N GLU A 162 27.87 -4.54 2.43
CA GLU A 162 28.56 -3.23 2.50
C GLU A 162 27.64 -2.12 3.01
N LEU A 163 26.39 -2.06 2.50
CA LEU A 163 25.39 -1.11 2.98
C LEU A 163 25.13 -1.31 4.47
N ALA A 164 24.84 -2.54 4.88
CA ALA A 164 24.56 -2.88 6.28
C ALA A 164 25.73 -2.50 7.20
N ALA A 165 26.96 -2.76 6.80
CA ALA A 165 28.16 -2.39 7.56
C ALA A 165 28.30 -0.87 7.74
N ARG A 166 28.03 -0.09 6.69
CA ARG A 166 28.05 1.40 6.77
C ARG A 166 27.01 1.99 7.69
N TRP A 167 25.86 1.33 7.82
CA TRP A 167 24.72 1.83 8.57
C TRP A 167 24.53 1.20 9.94
N LYS A 168 25.40 0.26 10.35
CA LYS A 168 25.29 -0.55 11.55
C LYS A 168 25.09 0.26 12.83
N ASP A 169 25.85 1.34 13.00
CA ASP A 169 25.86 2.16 14.22
C ASP A 169 24.98 3.42 14.10
N ARG A 170 24.22 3.53 13.03
CA ARG A 170 23.36 4.68 12.69
C ARG A 170 21.90 4.27 12.63
N VAL A 171 21.51 3.59 11.58
CA VAL A 171 20.22 2.89 11.43
C VAL A 171 20.57 1.43 11.15
N GLY A 172 20.21 0.50 12.04
CA GLY A 172 20.56 -0.91 11.88
C GLY A 172 20.03 -1.46 10.54
N ALA A 173 20.87 -2.24 9.85
CA ALA A 173 20.47 -2.92 8.62
C ALA A 173 20.95 -4.38 8.65
N THR A 174 20.10 -5.30 8.24
CA THR A 174 20.38 -6.74 8.21
C THR A 174 19.95 -7.32 6.86
N TYR A 175 20.82 -8.11 6.25
CA TYR A 175 20.52 -8.90 5.08
C TYR A 175 20.35 -10.36 5.48
N ARG A 176 19.29 -11.01 5.00
CA ARG A 176 19.07 -12.44 5.16
C ARG A 176 18.60 -13.04 3.85
N ARG A 177 19.28 -14.08 3.38
CA ARG A 177 18.84 -14.90 2.26
C ARG A 177 18.44 -16.29 2.75
N ARG A 178 17.32 -16.80 2.26
CA ARG A 178 16.93 -18.19 2.46
C ARG A 178 17.20 -19.00 1.18
N THR A 179 17.46 -20.28 1.34
CA THR A 179 17.77 -21.20 0.24
C THR A 179 16.52 -21.87 -0.32
N VAL A 180 15.46 -21.98 0.47
CA VAL A 180 14.18 -22.63 0.10
C VAL A 180 13.07 -21.60 0.11
N ASN A 181 12.44 -21.39 -1.04
CA ASN A 181 11.43 -20.33 -1.25
C ASN A 181 10.01 -20.86 -1.00
N THR A 182 9.78 -21.56 0.12
CA THR A 182 8.45 -22.06 0.48
C THR A 182 7.52 -20.90 0.79
N GLY A 183 6.34 -20.86 0.15
CA GLY A 183 5.35 -19.80 0.36
C GLY A 183 5.73 -18.43 -0.20
N TYR A 184 6.77 -18.36 -1.06
CA TYR A 184 7.23 -17.15 -1.73
C TYR A 184 7.41 -15.97 -0.76
N LYS A 185 7.05 -14.75 -1.16
CA LYS A 185 7.17 -13.54 -0.34
C LYS A 185 6.47 -13.67 1.03
N ALA A 186 5.28 -14.25 1.06
CA ALA A 186 4.54 -14.45 2.31
C ALA A 186 5.27 -15.41 3.27
N GLY A 187 5.85 -16.50 2.70
CA GLY A 187 6.70 -17.42 3.46
C GLY A 187 7.97 -16.75 4.00
N ASN A 188 8.62 -15.89 3.19
CA ASN A 188 9.81 -15.17 3.62
C ASN A 188 9.54 -14.21 4.79
N ILE A 189 8.39 -13.53 4.77
CA ILE A 189 7.95 -12.67 5.88
C ILE A 189 7.56 -13.49 7.10
N ARG A 190 6.90 -14.64 6.92
CA ARG A 190 6.52 -15.53 8.03
C ARG A 190 7.74 -16.09 8.77
N ASP A 191 8.80 -16.40 8.02
CA ASP A 191 10.05 -16.97 8.57
C ASP A 191 10.97 -15.88 9.18
N PHE A 192 10.56 -14.60 9.11
CA PHE A 192 11.24 -13.44 9.69
C PHE A 192 10.88 -13.25 11.16
#